data_fa11d8ff465ef1045aef283ce1298743
#
_entry.id   fa11d8ff465ef1045aef283ce1298743
#
_cell.length_a   1.000
_cell.length_b   1.000
_cell.length_c   1.000
_cell.angle_alpha   90.00
_cell.angle_beta   90.00
_cell.angle_gamma   90.00
#
_symmetry.space_group_name_H-M   'P 1'
#
loop_
_entity.id
_entity.type
_entity.pdbx_description
1 polymer ?
#
loop_
_entity_poly.entity_id
_entity_poly.type
_entity_poly.pdbx_seq_one_letter_code
_entity_poly.pdbx_strand_id
1 'polypeptide(L)'
;MVVGGTLRDWEALGEQRWDDRVERLGEVADQAGASFLTLRAFEPGVEPVDLKWWERQVGSCHVIVDPCGDGRQRFAEAMQRLQADEPVNEATVAEALYEPADCEPDLIVVLGASTRLPPSLVWELAYSELVFHPMAWHELSPDDLVAAIADFARRERRFGGLDDES
;
A
#
# COMPACT_ATOMS: atom_id res chain seq x y z
N MET A 1 -0.26 -3.73 1.52
CA MET A 1 0.22 -2.33 1.38
C MET A 1 0.54 -1.74 2.74
N VAL A 2 1.56 -0.91 2.86
CA VAL A 2 1.86 -0.11 4.07
C VAL A 2 1.79 1.37 3.71
N VAL A 3 1.02 2.15 4.49
CA VAL A 3 0.85 3.59 4.29
C VAL A 3 1.33 4.32 5.54
N GLY A 4 2.36 5.15 5.43
CA GLY A 4 2.89 5.85 6.59
C GLY A 4 4.00 6.83 6.31
N GLY A 5 4.15 7.77 7.23
CA GLY A 5 5.13 8.83 7.15
C GLY A 5 4.86 9.86 6.06
N THR A 6 5.57 10.95 6.14
CA THR A 6 5.66 11.95 5.08
C THR A 6 6.87 11.65 4.19
N LEU A 7 6.97 12.25 3.03
CA LEU A 7 8.17 12.15 2.18
C LEU A 7 9.43 12.63 2.90
N ARG A 8 9.31 13.61 3.80
CA ARG A 8 10.41 14.06 4.67
C ARG A 8 10.84 13.00 5.67
N ASP A 9 9.89 12.26 6.25
CA ASP A 9 10.21 11.14 7.16
C ASP A 9 10.95 10.03 6.40
N TRP A 10 10.59 9.80 5.15
CA TRP A 10 11.25 8.83 4.30
C TRP A 10 12.67 9.26 3.96
N GLU A 11 12.86 10.51 3.53
CA GLU A 11 14.16 11.10 3.21
C GLU A 11 15.09 11.15 4.44
N ALA A 12 14.53 11.44 5.62
CA ALA A 12 15.29 11.51 6.89
C ALA A 12 15.88 10.16 7.32
N LEU A 13 15.41 9.03 6.79
CA LEU A 13 16.04 7.72 7.03
C LEU A 13 17.44 7.65 6.42
N GLY A 14 17.67 8.34 5.32
CA GLY A 14 18.87 8.21 4.49
C GLY A 14 18.89 6.90 3.70
N GLU A 15 19.64 6.88 2.62
CA GLU A 15 19.61 5.84 1.59
C GLU A 15 19.82 4.42 2.15
N GLN A 16 20.86 4.23 2.97
CA GLN A 16 21.19 2.89 3.48
C GLN A 16 20.09 2.32 4.38
N ARG A 17 19.54 3.12 5.32
CA ARG A 17 18.46 2.65 6.19
C ARG A 17 17.14 2.46 5.45
N TRP A 18 16.94 3.23 4.39
CA TRP A 18 15.82 3.08 3.50
C TRP A 18 15.89 1.75 2.76
N ASP A 19 17.03 1.45 2.14
CA ASP A 19 17.26 0.19 1.43
C ASP A 19 17.10 -1.03 2.35
N ASP A 20 17.73 -1.00 3.54
CA ASP A 20 17.59 -2.06 4.54
C ASP A 20 16.13 -2.26 4.97
N ARG A 21 15.36 -1.19 5.09
CA ARG A 21 13.94 -1.25 5.47
C ARG A 21 13.10 -1.90 4.38
N VAL A 22 13.26 -1.44 3.15
CA VAL A 22 12.53 -1.98 2.00
C VAL A 22 12.81 -3.47 1.82
N GLU A 23 14.08 -3.86 1.91
CA GLU A 23 14.49 -5.27 1.83
C GLU A 23 13.81 -6.11 2.90
N ARG A 24 13.91 -5.71 4.17
CA ARG A 24 13.33 -6.46 5.30
C ARG A 24 11.82 -6.55 5.27
N LEU A 25 11.13 -5.47 4.90
CA LEU A 25 9.68 -5.50 4.75
C LEU A 25 9.26 -6.37 3.56
N GLY A 26 10.04 -6.34 2.47
CA GLY A 26 9.86 -7.23 1.33
C GLY A 26 10.04 -8.70 1.70
N GLU A 27 11.06 -9.04 2.50
CA GLU A 27 11.29 -10.41 3.01
C GLU A 27 10.10 -10.91 3.85
N VAL A 28 9.52 -10.06 4.70
CA VAL A 28 8.32 -10.41 5.48
C VAL A 28 7.13 -10.66 4.57
N ALA A 29 6.92 -9.81 3.57
CA ALA A 29 5.83 -9.98 2.62
C ALA A 29 5.99 -11.26 1.78
N ASP A 30 7.21 -11.55 1.30
CA ASP A 30 7.54 -12.78 0.59
C ASP A 30 7.28 -14.03 1.44
N GLN A 31 7.75 -14.05 2.70
CA GLN A 31 7.51 -15.15 3.64
C GLN A 31 6.03 -15.36 3.95
N ALA A 32 5.23 -14.31 3.91
CA ALA A 32 3.78 -14.37 4.06
C ALA A 32 3.05 -14.80 2.77
N GLY A 33 3.76 -15.00 1.66
CA GLY A 33 3.20 -15.38 0.37
C GLY A 33 2.55 -14.22 -0.39
N ALA A 34 2.87 -12.97 -0.06
CA ALA A 34 2.36 -11.81 -0.78
C ALA A 34 3.08 -11.64 -2.12
N SER A 35 2.33 -11.48 -3.20
CA SER A 35 2.88 -11.18 -4.52
C SER A 35 3.41 -9.76 -4.62
N PHE A 36 2.76 -8.82 -3.91
CA PHE A 36 3.10 -7.39 -3.95
C PHE A 36 3.14 -6.78 -2.55
N LEU A 37 4.08 -5.86 -2.33
CA LEU A 37 4.13 -4.96 -1.20
C LEU A 37 4.26 -3.52 -1.69
N THR A 38 3.22 -2.71 -1.54
CA THR A 38 3.32 -1.28 -1.83
C THR A 38 3.62 -0.50 -0.56
N LEU A 39 4.66 0.32 -0.60
CA LEU A 39 4.96 1.33 0.42
C LEU A 39 4.51 2.69 -0.11
N ARG A 40 3.62 3.38 0.62
CA ARG A 40 3.02 4.65 0.19
C ARG A 40 3.12 5.71 1.28
N ALA A 41 3.38 6.96 0.90
CA ALA A 41 3.37 8.08 1.83
C ALA A 41 1.95 8.33 2.37
N PHE A 42 1.86 8.69 3.66
CA PHE A 42 0.57 8.99 4.30
C PHE A 42 -0.03 10.29 3.76
N GLU A 43 0.80 11.31 3.57
CA GLU A 43 0.39 12.63 3.10
C GLU A 43 1.17 13.04 1.86
N PRO A 44 0.53 13.79 0.94
CA PRO A 44 1.24 14.43 -0.13
C PRO A 44 2.27 15.40 0.46
N GLY A 45 3.49 15.38 -0.08
CA GLY A 45 4.54 16.31 0.33
C GLY A 45 4.14 17.76 0.01
N VAL A 46 4.38 18.67 0.95
CA VAL A 46 4.16 20.11 0.76
C VAL A 46 5.31 20.73 -0.05
N GLU A 47 6.47 20.09 -0.07
CA GLU A 47 7.65 20.50 -0.82
C GLU A 47 8.12 19.38 -1.75
N PRO A 48 8.66 19.71 -2.91
CA PRO A 48 9.18 18.70 -3.82
C PRO A 48 10.36 17.99 -3.15
N VAL A 49 10.15 16.73 -2.83
CA VAL A 49 11.19 15.79 -2.43
C VAL A 49 11.53 14.97 -3.67
N ASP A 50 12.80 14.80 -3.99
CA ASP A 50 13.25 14.05 -5.17
C ASP A 50 13.12 12.52 -4.96
N LEU A 51 12.09 12.10 -4.26
CA LEU A 51 11.73 10.70 -4.12
C LEU A 51 10.86 10.31 -5.31
N LYS A 52 11.45 9.47 -6.17
CA LYS A 52 10.78 8.93 -7.34
C LYS A 52 10.11 7.62 -7.00
N TRP A 53 9.07 7.31 -7.72
CA TRP A 53 8.51 5.98 -7.79
C TRP A 53 9.58 4.98 -8.26
N TRP A 54 9.70 3.83 -7.60
CA TRP A 54 10.60 2.76 -8.00
C TRP A 54 10.12 1.40 -7.46
N GLU A 55 10.70 0.34 -7.96
CA GLU A 55 10.34 -1.03 -7.63
C GLU A 55 11.56 -1.91 -7.41
N ARG A 56 11.38 -2.99 -6.64
CA ARG A 56 12.42 -3.98 -6.36
C ARG A 56 11.79 -5.35 -6.17
N GLN A 57 12.43 -6.38 -6.72
CA GLN A 57 12.07 -7.77 -6.43
C GLN A 57 12.78 -8.24 -5.16
N VAL A 58 12.02 -8.77 -4.18
CA VAL A 58 12.54 -9.38 -2.95
C VAL A 58 11.93 -10.78 -2.84
N GLY A 59 12.72 -11.82 -3.07
CA GLY A 59 12.18 -13.17 -3.22
C GLY A 59 11.17 -13.27 -4.36
N SER A 60 9.96 -13.74 -4.07
CA SER A 60 8.82 -13.75 -5.00
C SER A 60 7.95 -12.50 -4.90
N CYS A 61 8.16 -11.66 -3.86
CA CYS A 61 7.40 -10.44 -3.65
C CYS A 61 7.96 -9.26 -4.47
N HIS A 62 7.08 -8.56 -5.18
CA HIS A 62 7.41 -7.33 -5.89
C HIS A 62 7.12 -6.12 -4.99
N VAL A 63 8.16 -5.44 -4.53
CA VAL A 63 8.04 -4.25 -3.67
C VAL A 63 7.95 -3.01 -4.53
N ILE A 64 6.90 -2.23 -4.34
CA ILE A 64 6.61 -0.98 -5.05
C ILE A 64 6.70 0.17 -4.06
N VAL A 65 7.49 1.19 -4.36
CA VAL A 65 7.58 2.42 -3.57
C VAL A 65 6.86 3.54 -4.32
N ASP A 66 5.71 3.94 -3.80
CA ASP A 66 4.85 4.96 -4.36
C ASP A 66 4.84 6.20 -3.46
N PRO A 67 5.59 7.27 -3.80
CA PRO A 67 5.64 8.49 -3.02
C PRO A 67 4.36 9.33 -3.10
N CYS A 68 3.42 9.01 -4.01
CA CYS A 68 2.21 9.79 -4.20
C CYS A 68 1.20 9.58 -3.07
N GLY A 69 1.13 10.54 -2.15
CA GLY A 69 0.18 10.54 -1.02
C GLY A 69 -1.20 11.12 -1.36
N ASP A 70 -1.50 11.49 -2.59
CA ASP A 70 -2.80 12.03 -3.02
C ASP A 70 -3.53 11.05 -3.94
N GLY A 71 -4.58 10.42 -3.41
CA GLY A 71 -5.39 9.44 -4.15
C GLY A 71 -6.15 10.04 -5.34
N ARG A 72 -6.51 11.33 -5.27
CA ARG A 72 -7.19 11.99 -6.41
C ARG A 72 -6.22 12.26 -7.55
N GLN A 73 -4.99 12.63 -7.22
CA GLN A 73 -3.94 12.77 -8.23
C GLN A 73 -3.66 11.42 -8.89
N ARG A 74 -3.46 10.36 -8.10
CA ARG A 74 -3.26 8.99 -8.61
C ARG A 74 -4.42 8.55 -9.51
N PHE A 75 -5.66 8.81 -9.10
CA PHE A 75 -6.83 8.49 -9.91
C PHE A 75 -6.83 9.25 -11.25
N ALA A 76 -6.53 10.55 -11.22
CA ALA A 76 -6.45 11.36 -12.44
C ALA A 76 -5.34 10.88 -13.39
N GLU A 77 -4.18 10.49 -12.85
CA GLU A 77 -3.07 9.93 -13.62
C GLU A 77 -3.41 8.54 -14.19
N ALA A 78 -4.10 7.68 -13.44
CA ALA A 78 -4.60 6.41 -13.94
C ALA A 78 -5.58 6.61 -15.11
N MET A 79 -6.52 7.54 -14.98
CA MET A 79 -7.45 7.87 -16.06
C MET A 79 -6.76 8.40 -17.32
N GLN A 80 -5.62 9.07 -17.19
CA GLN A 80 -4.83 9.53 -18.34
C GLN A 80 -4.08 8.39 -19.06
N ARG A 81 -3.80 7.30 -18.34
CA ARG A 81 -3.14 6.11 -18.91
C ARG A 81 -4.08 5.23 -19.71
N LEU A 82 -5.38 5.26 -19.39
CA LEU A 82 -6.39 4.53 -20.15
C LEU A 82 -6.44 5.05 -21.59
N GLN A 83 -6.41 4.15 -22.55
CA GLN A 83 -6.49 4.52 -23.97
C GLN A 83 -7.90 4.97 -24.34
N ALA A 84 -8.01 5.84 -25.33
CA ALA A 84 -9.29 6.45 -25.70
C ALA A 84 -10.34 5.46 -26.22
N ASP A 85 -9.94 4.28 -26.63
CA ASP A 85 -10.78 3.18 -27.14
C ASP A 85 -10.98 2.05 -26.10
N GLU A 86 -10.34 2.14 -24.94
CA GLU A 86 -10.57 1.19 -23.85
C GLU A 86 -11.87 1.51 -23.09
N PRO A 87 -12.65 0.48 -22.75
CA PRO A 87 -13.84 0.71 -21.95
C PRO A 87 -13.44 1.13 -20.53
N VAL A 88 -13.94 2.28 -20.09
CA VAL A 88 -13.75 2.73 -18.70
C VAL A 88 -14.75 1.96 -17.83
N ASN A 89 -14.22 1.01 -17.04
CA ASN A 89 -14.98 0.24 -16.06
C ASN A 89 -14.11 -0.01 -14.82
N GLU A 90 -14.68 -0.63 -13.78
CA GLU A 90 -14.00 -0.88 -12.51
C GLU A 90 -12.68 -1.65 -12.69
N ALA A 91 -12.65 -2.68 -13.52
CA ALA A 91 -11.47 -3.50 -13.73
C ALA A 91 -10.34 -2.73 -14.42
N THR A 92 -10.63 -2.00 -15.51
CA THR A 92 -9.61 -1.22 -16.23
C THR A 92 -9.08 -0.05 -15.41
N VAL A 93 -9.92 0.57 -14.58
CA VAL A 93 -9.49 1.61 -13.64
C VAL A 93 -8.61 1.03 -12.53
N ALA A 94 -8.98 -0.12 -11.95
CA ALA A 94 -8.17 -0.79 -10.94
C ALA A 94 -6.80 -1.18 -11.51
N GLU A 95 -6.75 -1.80 -12.69
CA GLU A 95 -5.50 -2.13 -13.38
C GLU A 95 -4.60 -0.90 -13.54
N ALA A 96 -5.13 0.20 -14.05
CA ALA A 96 -4.37 1.45 -14.22
C ALA A 96 -3.93 2.08 -12.89
N LEU A 97 -4.67 1.89 -11.79
CA LEU A 97 -4.33 2.43 -10.47
C LEU A 97 -3.20 1.66 -9.79
N TYR A 98 -3.14 0.34 -9.99
CA TYR A 98 -2.24 -0.54 -9.25
C TYR A 98 -1.01 -0.97 -10.05
N GLU A 99 -0.98 -0.77 -11.38
CA GLU A 99 0.19 -1.08 -12.19
C GLU A 99 1.51 -0.63 -11.49
N PRO A 100 2.51 -1.53 -11.35
CA PRO A 100 2.65 -2.85 -11.98
C PRO A 100 2.01 -4.02 -11.18
N ALA A 101 1.34 -3.76 -10.06
CA ALA A 101 0.58 -4.82 -9.41
C ALA A 101 -0.68 -5.15 -10.24
N ASP A 102 -1.01 -6.44 -10.29
CA ASP A 102 -2.16 -6.97 -11.03
C ASP A 102 -3.39 -7.22 -10.17
N CYS A 103 -3.34 -6.77 -8.91
CA CYS A 103 -4.42 -6.94 -7.94
C CYS A 103 -4.53 -5.75 -6.97
N GLU A 104 -5.71 -5.59 -6.42
CA GLU A 104 -5.96 -4.67 -5.32
C GLU A 104 -5.35 -5.20 -4.01
N PRO A 105 -4.94 -4.33 -3.07
CA PRO A 105 -4.39 -4.78 -1.79
C PRO A 105 -5.49 -5.40 -0.90
N ASP A 106 -5.28 -6.62 -0.43
CA ASP A 106 -6.16 -7.24 0.57
C ASP A 106 -6.03 -6.56 1.95
N LEU A 107 -4.79 -6.21 2.31
CA LEU A 107 -4.43 -5.62 3.60
C LEU A 107 -3.73 -4.29 3.43
N ILE A 108 -4.18 -3.29 4.19
CA ILE A 108 -3.52 -1.99 4.30
C ILE A 108 -3.16 -1.72 5.75
N VAL A 109 -1.86 -1.65 6.02
CA VAL A 109 -1.34 -1.22 7.33
C VAL A 109 -1.15 0.29 7.29
N VAL A 110 -1.92 1.01 8.11
CA VAL A 110 -1.86 2.47 8.23
C VAL A 110 -1.08 2.84 9.48
N LEU A 111 0.04 3.55 9.31
CA LEU A 111 0.85 4.03 10.41
C LEU A 111 0.45 5.43 10.85
N GLY A 112 0.41 5.66 12.17
CA GLY A 112 0.05 6.94 12.76
C GLY A 112 -1.27 6.90 13.51
N ALA A 113 -1.86 8.07 13.76
CA ALA A 113 -3.10 8.16 14.54
C ALA A 113 -4.28 7.51 13.80
N SER A 114 -4.98 6.60 14.48
CA SER A 114 -6.15 5.86 13.92
C SER A 114 -7.39 6.73 13.68
N THR A 115 -7.30 8.02 13.91
CA THR A 115 -8.42 8.97 13.77
C THR A 115 -8.52 9.60 12.39
N ARG A 116 -7.57 9.31 11.50
CA ARG A 116 -7.49 9.93 10.18
C ARG A 116 -7.10 8.90 9.13
N LEU A 117 -7.86 8.85 8.05
CA LEU A 117 -7.52 8.05 6.87
C LEU A 117 -6.49 8.79 6.00
N PRO A 118 -5.53 8.06 5.42
CA PRO A 118 -4.62 8.64 4.45
C PRO A 118 -5.37 9.20 3.23
N PRO A 119 -5.06 10.41 2.76
CA PRO A 119 -5.66 10.97 1.55
C PRO A 119 -5.39 10.14 0.28
N SER A 120 -4.38 9.27 0.32
CA SER A 120 -4.05 8.36 -0.76
C SER A 120 -5.04 7.22 -0.94
N LEU A 121 -5.82 6.87 0.09
CA LEU A 121 -6.78 5.78 0.08
C LEU A 121 -8.14 6.28 -0.42
N VAL A 122 -8.34 6.30 -1.72
CA VAL A 122 -9.63 6.67 -2.34
C VAL A 122 -10.36 5.43 -2.84
N TRP A 123 -9.68 4.60 -3.59
CA TRP A 123 -10.23 3.38 -4.19
C TRP A 123 -10.20 2.20 -3.21
N GLU A 124 -9.14 2.08 -2.46
CA GLU A 124 -8.82 0.96 -1.59
C GLU A 124 -9.82 0.76 -0.45
N LEU A 125 -10.54 1.82 -0.05
CA LEU A 125 -11.49 1.78 1.08
C LEU A 125 -12.70 0.87 0.85
N ALA A 126 -12.95 0.46 -0.40
CA ALA A 126 -14.12 -0.34 -0.73
C ALA A 126 -13.96 -1.81 -0.29
N TYR A 127 -12.77 -2.39 -0.44
CA TYR A 127 -12.57 -3.84 -0.30
C TYR A 127 -11.35 -4.25 0.51
N SER A 128 -10.39 -3.36 0.77
CA SER A 128 -9.21 -3.68 1.57
C SER A 128 -9.52 -3.69 3.07
N GLU A 129 -8.90 -4.61 3.80
CA GLU A 129 -8.92 -4.55 5.27
C GLU A 129 -7.87 -3.56 5.79
N LEU A 130 -8.28 -2.70 6.74
CA LEU A 130 -7.42 -1.70 7.34
C LEU A 130 -6.96 -2.15 8.73
N VAL A 131 -5.66 -2.08 8.96
CA VAL A 131 -5.03 -2.26 10.27
C VAL A 131 -4.29 -0.97 10.63
N PHE A 132 -4.65 -0.36 11.77
CA PHE A 132 -4.02 0.87 12.24
C PHE A 132 -2.98 0.57 13.30
N HIS A 133 -1.76 1.06 13.09
CA HIS A 133 -0.68 1.02 14.06
C HIS A 133 -0.32 2.45 14.50
N PRO A 134 -0.46 2.79 15.80
CA PRO A 134 -0.18 4.13 16.32
C PRO A 134 1.32 4.35 16.52
N MET A 135 2.11 4.11 15.48
CA MET A 135 3.55 4.30 15.47
C MET A 135 3.99 5.20 14.32
N ALA A 136 5.14 5.82 14.46
CA ALA A 136 5.73 6.62 13.40
C ALA A 136 6.42 5.71 12.35
N TRP A 137 6.54 6.22 11.13
CA TRP A 137 7.20 5.49 10.04
C TRP A 137 8.61 4.98 10.39
N HIS A 138 9.40 5.79 11.10
CA HIS A 138 10.76 5.42 11.46
C HIS A 138 10.84 4.31 12.54
N GLU A 139 9.75 4.06 13.25
CA GLU A 139 9.64 3.02 14.29
C GLU A 139 9.21 1.66 13.70
N LEU A 140 8.60 1.66 12.51
CA LEU A 140 8.11 0.42 11.88
C LEU A 140 9.24 -0.61 11.76
N SER A 141 9.01 -1.77 12.32
CA SER A 141 9.91 -2.93 12.24
C SER A 141 9.29 -4.05 11.38
N PRO A 142 10.09 -5.00 10.92
CA PRO A 142 9.58 -6.23 10.30
C PRO A 142 8.58 -6.99 11.17
N ASP A 143 8.80 -7.04 12.48
CA ASP A 143 7.93 -7.75 13.43
C ASP A 143 6.54 -7.13 13.51
N ASP A 144 6.42 -5.80 13.36
CA ASP A 144 5.13 -5.10 13.31
C ASP A 144 4.33 -5.50 12.06
N LEU A 145 5.00 -5.64 10.92
CA LEU A 145 4.35 -6.12 9.70
C LEU A 145 3.92 -7.58 9.83
N VAL A 146 4.77 -8.44 10.42
CA VAL A 146 4.39 -9.84 10.74
C VAL A 146 3.14 -9.87 11.62
N ALA A 147 3.10 -9.04 12.68
CA ALA A 147 1.95 -8.97 13.58
C ALA A 147 0.68 -8.51 12.85
N ALA A 148 0.77 -7.51 11.97
CA ALA A 148 -0.35 -7.02 11.18
C ALA A 148 -0.90 -8.09 10.21
N ILE A 149 -0.01 -8.82 9.52
CA ILE A 149 -0.38 -9.92 8.64
C ILE A 149 -1.03 -11.06 9.43
N ALA A 150 -0.48 -11.41 10.60
CA ALA A 150 -1.04 -12.44 11.46
C ALA A 150 -2.43 -12.04 12.01
N ASP A 151 -2.64 -10.75 12.31
CA ASP A 151 -3.96 -10.24 12.72
C ASP A 151 -4.97 -10.34 11.57
N PHE A 152 -4.59 -9.92 10.38
CA PHE A 152 -5.39 -10.05 9.16
C PHE A 152 -5.79 -11.51 8.88
N ALA A 153 -4.84 -12.44 8.98
CA ALA A 153 -5.11 -13.87 8.73
C ALA A 153 -6.08 -14.49 9.75
N ARG A 154 -6.16 -13.93 10.98
CA ARG A 154 -7.10 -14.41 12.02
C ARG A 154 -8.51 -13.85 11.87
N ARG A 155 -8.69 -12.77 11.11
CA ARG A 155 -10.01 -12.19 10.90
C ARG A 155 -10.83 -13.13 10.00
N GLU A 156 -12.00 -13.55 10.48
CA GLU A 156 -12.96 -14.24 9.63
C GLU A 156 -13.43 -13.25 8.55
N ARG A 157 -13.16 -13.56 7.31
CA ARG A 157 -13.68 -12.80 6.17
C ARG A 157 -15.18 -13.04 6.08
N ARG A 158 -15.98 -12.23 6.77
CA ARG A 158 -17.43 -12.21 6.64
C ARG A 158 -17.83 -11.43 5.37
N PHE A 159 -17.45 -11.94 4.22
CA PHE A 159 -18.04 -11.51 2.97
C PHE A 159 -19.34 -12.26 2.79
N GLY A 160 -20.48 -11.59 3.11
CA GLY A 160 -21.84 -11.83 2.61
C GLY A 160 -22.21 -13.18 2.02
N GLY A 161 -21.69 -14.28 2.50
CA GLY A 161 -22.21 -15.61 2.21
C GLY A 161 -23.53 -15.76 2.95
N LEU A 162 -24.63 -15.70 2.23
CA LEU A 162 -25.85 -16.30 2.71
C LEU A 162 -25.52 -17.78 2.88
N ASP A 163 -25.52 -18.25 4.13
CA ASP A 163 -25.56 -19.69 4.38
C ASP A 163 -26.83 -20.19 3.71
N ASP A 164 -26.68 -20.92 2.61
CA ASP A 164 -27.74 -21.73 2.05
C ASP A 164 -28.07 -22.88 3.06
N GLU A 165 -28.87 -22.53 4.05
CA GLU A 165 -29.58 -23.57 4.83
C GLU A 165 -30.61 -24.21 3.91
N SER A 166 -30.29 -25.43 3.48
CA SER A 166 -31.22 -26.37 2.88
C SER A 166 -31.38 -27.58 3.78
#